data_3acf4c6fe30515d0f7bafdbd9a28bbb7
#
_entry.id   3acf4c6fe30515d0f7bafdbd9a28bbb7
#
_cell.length_a   1.000
_cell.length_b   1.000
_cell.length_c   1.000
_cell.angle_alpha   90.00
_cell.angle_beta   90.00
_cell.angle_gamma   90.00
#
_symmetry.space_group_name_H-M   'P 1'
#
loop_
_entity.id
_entity.type
_entity.pdbx_description
1 polymer ?
#
loop_
_entity_poly.entity_id
_entity_poly.type
_entity_poly.pdbx_seq_one_letter_code
_entity_poly.pdbx_strand_id
1 'polypeptide(L)'
;DVYKRQDADKAAAQLLQLVFGTEQNDTALSGTMKLMFAMASHLLICLQEKKKSKAIPFEHIIVYDKHGRSFFPLLVSIDEPEIHLHPYLQRAVLSFLRAILNNEDSFFKSIVQKTLGVYGLDGQLFVVTHSTDALMDDYRQIIRLYRDKEKHVKVACGVTFHFDSEIEKHLIMHFPEVKEALYSKCAILVEGETEYGAFPYFAHTLGIKFDYYGICLINARGESSILKIAKLTKRFHIPTICLYDRDVMTSDKRPNVYYTDGICFEMDVVQACLDKNRIDVLNRIIHSIDESSGVVNSALVKKAGQKLGVDRRAYPSRKLSNISKRDRRALEFYYFAWLYGNKGVIIGRAVGEALSKEEIPDSFKTVIHAAVSAATG
;
A
#
# COMPACT_ATOMS: atom_id res chain seq x y z
N ASP A 1 2.65 23.63 44.69
CA ASP A 1 2.56 22.92 43.39
C ASP A 1 2.62 23.86 42.17
N VAL A 2 2.14 25.10 42.26
CA VAL A 2 2.25 26.12 41.19
C VAL A 2 3.70 26.51 40.94
N TYR A 3 4.52 26.63 41.99
CA TYR A 3 5.95 26.97 41.85
C TYR A 3 6.78 25.89 41.20
N LYS A 4 6.47 24.61 41.46
CA LYS A 4 7.16 23.49 40.80
C LYS A 4 6.80 23.42 39.30
N ARG A 5 5.58 23.83 38.92
CA ARG A 5 5.15 23.89 37.52
C ARG A 5 5.84 25.02 36.76
N GLN A 6 5.99 26.20 37.38
CA GLN A 6 6.71 27.33 36.79
C GLN A 6 8.20 27.05 36.57
N ASP A 7 8.85 26.32 37.48
CA ASP A 7 10.26 25.93 37.33
C ASP A 7 10.44 24.86 36.25
N ALA A 8 9.47 23.94 36.09
CA ALA A 8 9.48 22.97 35.01
C ALA A 8 9.26 23.63 33.64
N ASP A 9 8.33 24.59 33.56
CA ASP A 9 8.05 25.35 32.32
C ASP A 9 9.24 26.23 31.92
N LYS A 10 9.93 26.83 32.88
CA LYS A 10 11.18 27.60 32.63
C LYS A 10 12.32 26.68 32.18
N ALA A 11 12.49 25.55 32.81
CA ALA A 11 13.50 24.58 32.42
C ALA A 11 13.23 24.00 31.04
N ALA A 12 11.96 23.74 30.73
CA ALA A 12 11.52 23.32 29.40
C ALA A 12 11.77 24.42 28.34
N ALA A 13 11.50 25.68 28.66
CA ALA A 13 11.76 26.80 27.75
C ALA A 13 13.27 27.02 27.51
N GLN A 14 14.08 26.88 28.52
CA GLN A 14 15.57 26.96 28.40
C GLN A 14 16.13 25.79 27.60
N LEU A 15 15.60 24.57 27.78
CA LEU A 15 15.96 23.43 26.98
C LEU A 15 15.49 23.59 25.51
N LEU A 16 14.32 24.14 25.28
CA LEU A 16 13.81 24.46 23.93
C LEU A 16 14.73 25.47 23.23
N GLN A 17 15.15 26.51 23.93
CA GLN A 17 16.08 27.53 23.41
C GLN A 17 17.46 26.93 23.09
N LEU A 18 18.00 26.05 23.95
CA LEU A 18 19.23 25.33 23.74
C LEU A 18 19.18 24.35 22.56
N VAL A 19 18.02 23.68 22.37
CA VAL A 19 17.85 22.62 21.36
C VAL A 19 17.57 23.19 19.98
N PHE A 20 16.77 24.24 19.90
CA PHE A 20 16.24 24.74 18.63
C PHE A 20 16.77 26.14 18.26
N GLY A 21 17.58 26.75 19.10
CA GLY A 21 18.20 28.06 18.82
C GLY A 21 17.21 29.21 18.63
N THR A 22 15.96 29.06 19.06
CA THR A 22 14.93 30.06 18.93
C THR A 22 14.91 31.01 20.11
N GLU A 23 14.92 32.32 19.86
CA GLU A 23 14.69 33.33 20.88
C GLU A 23 13.25 33.29 21.43
N GLN A 24 13.08 33.74 22.66
CA GLN A 24 11.87 33.60 23.50
C GLN A 24 10.53 34.10 22.89
N ASN A 25 10.53 34.73 21.72
CA ASN A 25 9.36 35.31 21.10
C ASN A 25 8.67 34.47 20.03
N ASP A 26 9.19 33.28 19.72
CA ASP A 26 8.58 32.44 18.70
C ASP A 26 7.59 31.46 19.34
N THR A 27 6.35 31.96 19.53
CA THR A 27 5.18 31.15 19.95
C THR A 27 4.76 30.07 18.93
N ALA A 28 5.51 29.95 17.85
CA ALA A 28 5.22 29.13 16.68
C ALA A 28 6.03 27.83 16.59
N LEU A 29 6.54 27.28 17.69
CA LEU A 29 6.98 25.88 17.68
C LEU A 29 5.82 25.01 17.25
N SER A 30 5.98 24.36 16.11
CA SER A 30 4.94 23.46 15.60
C SER A 30 4.56 22.42 16.67
N GLY A 31 3.31 21.99 16.70
CA GLY A 31 2.86 20.96 17.65
C GLY A 31 3.76 19.71 17.61
N THR A 32 4.35 19.42 16.44
CA THR A 32 5.33 18.36 16.19
C THR A 32 6.57 18.53 17.05
N MET A 33 7.19 19.71 17.04
CA MET A 33 8.40 19.97 17.79
C MET A 33 8.16 19.89 19.30
N LYS A 34 7.00 20.39 19.77
CA LYS A 34 6.61 20.28 21.17
C LYS A 34 6.47 18.84 21.63
N LEU A 35 5.86 18.00 20.79
CA LEU A 35 5.69 16.57 21.07
C LEU A 35 7.04 15.84 21.11
N MET A 36 7.90 16.05 20.11
CA MET A 36 9.23 15.46 20.06
C MET A 36 10.05 15.85 21.28
N PHE A 37 10.00 17.14 21.66
CA PHE A 37 10.68 17.62 22.86
C PHE A 37 10.14 16.96 24.13
N ALA A 38 8.82 16.85 24.28
CA ALA A 38 8.21 16.20 25.43
C ALA A 38 8.63 14.72 25.53
N MET A 39 8.67 14.03 24.41
CA MET A 39 9.12 12.63 24.36
C MET A 39 10.60 12.49 24.71
N ALA A 40 11.47 13.32 24.14
CA ALA A 40 12.90 13.31 24.46
C ALA A 40 13.17 13.66 25.94
N SER A 41 12.47 14.65 26.49
CA SER A 41 12.58 15.03 27.90
C SER A 41 12.10 13.91 28.82
N HIS A 42 10.97 13.27 28.51
CA HIS A 42 10.47 12.15 29.28
C HIS A 42 11.46 10.97 29.27
N LEU A 43 11.99 10.64 28.09
CA LEU A 43 12.98 9.60 27.95
C LEU A 43 14.24 9.89 28.80
N LEU A 44 14.75 11.13 28.78
CA LEU A 44 15.90 11.52 29.61
C LEU A 44 15.61 11.41 31.10
N ILE A 45 14.42 11.79 31.55
CA ILE A 45 13.99 11.64 32.95
C ILE A 45 14.01 10.18 33.34
N CYS A 46 13.38 9.30 32.55
CA CYS A 46 13.37 7.86 32.81
C CYS A 46 14.79 7.26 32.88
N LEU A 47 15.68 7.69 31.97
CA LEU A 47 17.06 7.24 31.96
C LEU A 47 17.84 7.70 33.20
N GLN A 48 17.63 8.94 33.67
CA GLN A 48 18.21 9.45 34.89
C GLN A 48 17.73 8.73 36.16
N GLU A 49 16.39 8.47 36.22
CA GLU A 49 15.80 7.70 37.32
C GLU A 49 16.38 6.28 37.37
N LYS A 50 16.54 5.65 36.22
CA LYS A 50 17.14 4.32 36.13
C LYS A 50 18.59 4.30 36.61
N LYS A 51 19.36 5.32 36.25
CA LYS A 51 20.75 5.48 36.74
C LYS A 51 20.84 5.63 38.28
N LYS A 52 19.83 6.30 38.87
CA LYS A 52 19.75 6.51 40.34
C LYS A 52 19.16 5.31 41.09
N SER A 53 18.57 4.37 40.41
CA SER A 53 17.95 3.20 41.00
C SER A 53 18.98 2.30 41.67
N LYS A 54 18.70 1.87 42.90
CA LYS A 54 19.55 0.93 43.65
C LYS A 54 19.19 -0.55 43.40
N ALA A 55 18.11 -0.79 42.63
CA ALA A 55 17.63 -2.16 42.43
C ALA A 55 18.59 -3.03 41.60
N ILE A 56 19.20 -2.43 40.56
CA ILE A 56 20.24 -3.05 39.75
C ILE A 56 21.35 -2.00 39.57
N PRO A 57 22.59 -2.29 39.92
CA PRO A 57 23.71 -1.36 39.67
C PRO A 57 23.79 -0.99 38.18
N PHE A 58 23.98 0.31 37.91
CA PHE A 58 23.94 0.83 36.54
C PHE A 58 25.03 0.18 35.66
N GLU A 59 26.19 -0.11 36.21
CA GLU A 59 27.31 -0.77 35.53
C GLU A 59 26.95 -2.18 35.02
N HIS A 60 25.98 -2.87 35.63
CA HIS A 60 25.54 -4.20 35.22
C HIS A 60 24.57 -4.17 34.07
N ILE A 61 24.04 -3.00 33.76
CA ILE A 61 23.08 -2.83 32.64
C ILE A 61 23.82 -2.44 31.35
N ILE A 62 24.99 -1.81 31.46
CA ILE A 62 25.74 -1.28 30.32
C ILE A 62 26.32 -2.44 29.49
N VAL A 63 26.22 -2.30 28.17
CA VAL A 63 26.84 -3.19 27.20
C VAL A 63 28.02 -2.50 26.52
N TYR A 64 29.00 -3.28 26.10
CA TYR A 64 30.19 -2.77 25.42
C TYR A 64 30.24 -3.31 23.99
N ASP A 65 30.59 -2.44 23.04
CA ASP A 65 30.86 -2.88 21.68
C ASP A 65 32.28 -3.47 21.54
N LYS A 66 32.63 -3.94 20.35
CA LYS A 66 33.94 -4.50 20.00
C LYS A 66 35.10 -3.51 20.15
N HIS A 67 34.81 -2.23 20.30
CA HIS A 67 35.80 -1.16 20.51
C HIS A 67 35.87 -0.68 21.98
N GLY A 68 35.18 -1.35 22.90
CA GLY A 68 35.15 -1.00 24.33
C GLY A 68 34.30 0.23 24.64
N ARG A 69 33.45 0.72 23.69
CA ARG A 69 32.55 1.84 23.94
C ARG A 69 31.32 1.34 24.67
N SER A 70 30.92 2.08 25.71
CA SER A 70 29.79 1.73 26.57
C SER A 70 28.47 2.25 26.02
N PHE A 71 27.45 1.40 26.00
CA PHE A 71 26.11 1.75 25.55
C PHE A 71 25.07 1.35 26.60
N PHE A 72 24.03 2.18 26.73
CA PHE A 72 22.88 1.83 27.56
C PHE A 72 21.82 1.13 26.69
N PRO A 73 21.49 -0.15 26.95
CA PRO A 73 20.46 -0.86 26.21
C PRO A 73 19.07 -0.29 26.54
N LEU A 74 18.30 0.06 25.54
CA LEU A 74 17.01 0.68 25.69
C LEU A 74 15.98 0.10 24.70
N LEU A 75 14.92 -0.45 25.24
CA LEU A 75 13.76 -0.87 24.48
C LEU A 75 12.63 0.15 24.66
N VAL A 76 12.19 0.75 23.57
CA VAL A 76 11.03 1.65 23.53
C VAL A 76 9.89 0.93 22.79
N SER A 77 8.75 0.79 23.46
CA SER A 77 7.53 0.27 22.86
C SER A 77 6.46 1.34 22.83
N ILE A 78 5.84 1.55 21.67
CA ILE A 78 4.77 2.51 21.47
C ILE A 78 3.59 1.77 20.87
N ASP A 79 2.44 1.93 21.50
CA ASP A 79 1.17 1.39 21.04
C ASP A 79 0.34 2.51 20.42
N GLU A 80 -0.12 2.29 19.19
CA GLU A 80 -0.96 3.19 18.40
C GLU A 80 -0.48 4.67 18.38
N PRO A 81 0.76 4.95 17.92
CA PRO A 81 1.29 6.32 17.89
C PRO A 81 0.49 7.25 16.96
N GLU A 82 -0.37 6.70 16.12
CA GLU A 82 -1.24 7.44 15.20
C GLU A 82 -2.41 8.15 15.86
N ILE A 83 -2.80 7.78 17.09
CA ILE A 83 -3.96 8.36 17.77
C ILE A 83 -3.79 9.88 17.88
N HIS A 84 -4.74 10.62 17.28
CA HIS A 84 -4.77 12.08 17.23
C HIS A 84 -3.59 12.74 16.48
N LEU A 85 -2.77 11.99 15.74
CA LEU A 85 -1.66 12.52 14.97
C LEU A 85 -1.96 12.56 13.47
N HIS A 86 -1.67 13.68 12.85
CA HIS A 86 -1.69 13.80 11.39
C HIS A 86 -0.61 12.89 10.77
N PRO A 87 -0.82 12.28 9.57
CA PRO A 87 0.13 11.36 8.93
C PRO A 87 1.58 11.84 8.90
N TYR A 88 1.84 13.09 8.53
CA TYR A 88 3.19 13.67 8.56
C TYR A 88 3.80 13.67 9.96
N LEU A 89 2.98 13.91 10.98
CA LEU A 89 3.43 13.94 12.36
C LEU A 89 3.75 12.54 12.87
N GLN A 90 2.98 11.53 12.50
CA GLN A 90 3.28 10.14 12.80
C GLN A 90 4.67 9.76 12.29
N ARG A 91 4.94 10.02 10.99
CA ARG A 91 6.25 9.74 10.39
C ARG A 91 7.39 10.53 11.04
N ALA A 92 7.17 11.81 11.32
CA ALA A 92 8.18 12.66 11.94
C ALA A 92 8.55 12.20 13.35
N VAL A 93 7.56 11.83 14.17
CA VAL A 93 7.79 11.33 15.54
C VAL A 93 8.55 10.02 15.52
N LEU A 94 8.16 9.06 14.68
CA LEU A 94 8.84 7.77 14.58
C LEU A 94 10.26 7.93 14.04
N SER A 95 10.48 8.80 13.07
CA SER A 95 11.81 9.12 12.54
C SER A 95 12.72 9.74 13.62
N PHE A 96 12.18 10.67 14.40
CA PHE A 96 12.89 11.31 15.49
C PHE A 96 13.30 10.30 16.59
N LEU A 97 12.38 9.43 17.00
CA LEU A 97 12.70 8.39 17.99
C LEU A 97 13.77 7.43 17.49
N ARG A 98 13.72 7.04 16.21
CA ARG A 98 14.79 6.23 15.61
C ARG A 98 16.13 6.93 15.63
N ALA A 99 16.17 8.22 15.24
CA ALA A 99 17.40 9.01 15.26
C ALA A 99 18.01 9.08 16.66
N ILE A 100 17.19 9.26 17.70
CA ILE A 100 17.63 9.22 19.11
C ILE A 100 18.21 7.86 19.46
N LEU A 101 17.46 6.79 19.20
CA LEU A 101 17.84 5.43 19.60
C LEU A 101 19.07 4.90 18.86
N ASN A 102 19.26 5.34 17.62
CA ASN A 102 20.42 5.02 16.79
C ASN A 102 21.64 5.95 17.04
N ASN A 103 21.53 6.91 17.95
CA ASN A 103 22.54 7.93 18.20
C ASN A 103 22.85 8.84 17.00
N GLU A 104 21.94 9.02 16.10
CA GLU A 104 22.03 9.89 14.91
C GLU A 104 21.78 11.36 15.27
N ASP A 105 20.95 11.63 16.30
CA ASP A 105 20.76 12.95 16.86
C ASP A 105 21.95 13.32 17.76
N SER A 106 22.84 14.17 17.26
CA SER A 106 24.08 14.56 17.96
C SER A 106 23.87 15.31 19.27
N PHE A 107 22.77 16.10 19.32
CA PHE A 107 22.43 16.86 20.51
C PHE A 107 21.96 15.93 21.63
N PHE A 108 20.98 15.07 21.34
CA PHE A 108 20.45 14.11 22.30
C PHE A 108 21.56 13.15 22.78
N LYS A 109 22.40 12.67 21.87
CA LYS A 109 23.58 11.86 22.19
C LYS A 109 24.51 12.56 23.16
N SER A 110 24.79 13.83 22.95
CA SER A 110 25.67 14.63 23.87
C SER A 110 25.05 14.73 25.26
N ILE A 111 23.73 14.87 25.38
CA ILE A 111 23.03 14.87 26.68
C ILE A 111 23.15 13.49 27.35
N VAL A 112 22.93 12.41 26.62
CA VAL A 112 23.07 11.04 27.12
C VAL A 112 24.49 10.80 27.64
N GLN A 113 25.49 11.22 26.89
CA GLN A 113 26.91 11.12 27.32
C GLN A 113 27.19 11.86 28.63
N LYS A 114 26.72 13.11 28.71
CA LYS A 114 26.95 13.94 29.93
C LYS A 114 26.19 13.41 31.15
N THR A 115 24.96 12.90 30.93
CA THR A 115 24.02 12.51 31.99
C THR A 115 24.32 11.10 32.50
N LEU A 116 24.50 10.16 31.60
CA LEU A 116 24.69 8.74 31.93
C LEU A 116 26.14 8.34 32.01
N GLY A 117 27.04 9.04 31.32
CA GLY A 117 28.46 8.68 31.26
C GLY A 117 28.74 7.53 30.30
N VAL A 118 27.85 7.26 29.34
CA VAL A 118 27.98 6.21 28.32
C VAL A 118 28.22 6.83 26.95
N TYR A 119 28.74 6.06 26.01
CA TYR A 119 28.97 6.54 24.64
C TYR A 119 27.68 6.85 23.89
N GLY A 120 26.59 6.09 24.13
CA GLY A 120 25.31 6.26 23.50
C GLY A 120 24.29 5.25 23.99
N LEU A 121 23.21 5.10 23.23
CA LEU A 121 22.15 4.11 23.44
C LEU A 121 22.38 2.90 22.50
N ASP A 122 22.07 1.70 22.98
CA ASP A 122 21.82 0.52 22.16
C ASP A 122 20.30 0.35 22.11
N GLY A 123 19.68 1.12 21.21
CA GLY A 123 18.24 1.34 21.23
C GLY A 123 17.48 0.47 20.25
N GLN A 124 16.32 -0.01 20.68
CA GLN A 124 15.33 -0.69 19.83
C GLN A 124 13.97 -0.03 19.97
N LEU A 125 13.27 0.16 18.84
CA LEU A 125 11.92 0.72 18.79
C LEU A 125 10.95 -0.34 18.29
N PHE A 126 9.93 -0.63 19.10
CA PHE A 126 8.78 -1.43 18.72
C PHE A 126 7.55 -0.53 18.61
N VAL A 127 6.84 -0.64 17.49
CA VAL A 127 5.64 0.15 17.23
C VAL A 127 4.52 -0.81 16.90
N VAL A 128 3.44 -0.77 17.68
CA VAL A 128 2.17 -1.42 17.33
C VAL A 128 1.29 -0.36 16.67
N THR A 129 0.82 -0.62 15.47
CA THR A 129 0.09 0.40 14.70
C THR A 129 -0.95 -0.22 13.77
N HIS A 130 -2.03 0.51 13.52
CA HIS A 130 -3.02 0.26 12.48
C HIS A 130 -2.91 1.26 11.31
N SER A 131 -1.91 2.14 11.34
CA SER A 131 -1.70 3.16 10.30
C SER A 131 -0.69 2.70 9.26
N THR A 132 -1.06 2.80 7.98
CA THR A 132 -0.14 2.61 6.85
C THR A 132 0.98 3.65 6.83
N ASP A 133 0.74 4.85 7.38
CA ASP A 133 1.71 5.92 7.48
C ASP A 133 2.79 5.68 8.53
N ALA A 134 2.46 4.91 9.58
CA ALA A 134 3.42 4.52 10.60
C ALA A 134 4.28 3.32 10.17
N LEU A 135 3.87 2.57 9.14
CA LEU A 135 4.67 1.47 8.61
C LEU A 135 5.93 1.98 7.90
N MET A 136 7.03 1.33 8.20
CA MET A 136 8.31 1.60 7.53
C MET A 136 8.26 1.19 6.06
N ASP A 137 9.08 1.82 5.23
CA ASP A 137 9.20 1.53 3.79
C ASP A 137 10.07 0.29 3.49
N ASP A 138 10.35 -0.52 4.50
CA ASP A 138 11.11 -1.75 4.40
C ASP A 138 10.33 -2.90 5.05
N TYR A 139 9.86 -3.84 4.24
CA TYR A 139 9.11 -5.01 4.69
C TYR A 139 9.85 -5.84 5.75
N ARG A 140 11.20 -5.79 5.77
CA ARG A 140 12.03 -6.53 6.75
C ARG A 140 11.84 -6.04 8.18
N GLN A 141 11.35 -4.82 8.35
CA GLN A 141 11.08 -4.24 9.67
C GLN A 141 9.64 -4.51 10.15
N ILE A 142 8.83 -5.23 9.36
CA ILE A 142 7.44 -5.49 9.67
C ILE A 142 7.29 -6.87 10.31
N ILE A 143 6.55 -6.89 11.40
CA ILE A 143 6.09 -8.10 12.09
C ILE A 143 4.56 -8.10 12.00
N ARG A 144 3.99 -9.04 11.25
CA ARG A 144 2.55 -9.20 11.13
C ARG A 144 2.05 -10.28 12.07
N LEU A 145 1.12 -9.92 12.93
CA LEU A 145 0.35 -10.88 13.72
C LEU A 145 -0.91 -11.28 12.94
N TYR A 146 -1.19 -12.55 12.83
CA TYR A 146 -2.40 -13.06 12.16
C TYR A 146 -2.95 -14.27 12.90
N ARG A 147 -4.20 -14.62 12.63
CA ARG A 147 -4.83 -15.84 13.14
C ARG A 147 -4.83 -16.91 12.06
N ASP A 148 -4.44 -18.13 12.42
CA ASP A 148 -4.61 -19.29 11.57
C ASP A 148 -6.07 -19.76 11.53
N LYS A 149 -6.35 -20.84 10.78
CA LYS A 149 -7.69 -21.43 10.66
C LYS A 149 -8.25 -21.92 11.99
N GLU A 150 -7.39 -22.26 12.93
CA GLU A 150 -7.72 -22.73 14.28
C GLU A 150 -7.82 -21.55 15.28
N LYS A 151 -7.76 -20.31 14.78
CA LYS A 151 -7.78 -19.04 15.54
C LYS A 151 -6.57 -18.81 16.45
N HIS A 152 -5.50 -19.59 16.33
CA HIS A 152 -4.27 -19.33 17.06
C HIS A 152 -3.55 -18.11 16.47
N VAL A 153 -2.96 -17.31 17.35
CA VAL A 153 -2.12 -16.18 16.92
C VAL A 153 -0.79 -16.71 16.40
N LYS A 154 -0.46 -16.32 15.20
CA LYS A 154 0.80 -16.62 14.52
C LYS A 154 1.52 -15.33 14.13
N VAL A 155 2.80 -15.45 13.84
CA VAL A 155 3.69 -14.34 13.54
C VAL A 155 4.34 -14.56 12.19
N ALA A 156 4.35 -13.53 11.36
CA ALA A 156 5.16 -13.46 10.15
C ALA A 156 6.13 -12.29 10.28
N CYS A 157 7.42 -12.57 10.26
CA CYS A 157 8.46 -11.57 10.50
C CYS A 157 9.25 -11.33 9.21
N GLY A 158 9.17 -10.11 8.68
CA GLY A 158 9.77 -9.74 7.40
C GLY A 158 11.28 -9.92 7.34
N VAL A 159 11.99 -9.77 8.46
CA VAL A 159 13.45 -9.99 8.50
C VAL A 159 13.86 -11.41 8.16
N THR A 160 12.96 -12.39 8.30
CA THR A 160 13.20 -13.80 7.94
C THR A 160 12.97 -14.08 6.46
N PHE A 161 12.49 -13.11 5.69
CA PHE A 161 12.21 -13.31 4.27
C PHE A 161 13.47 -13.01 3.46
N HIS A 162 13.74 -13.93 2.53
CA HIS A 162 14.86 -13.80 1.60
C HIS A 162 14.30 -13.84 0.19
N PHE A 163 14.51 -12.75 -0.54
CA PHE A 163 14.19 -12.60 -1.95
C PHE A 163 15.47 -12.36 -2.74
N ASP A 164 15.45 -12.66 -4.03
CA ASP A 164 16.52 -12.25 -4.92
C ASP A 164 16.52 -10.72 -5.13
N SER A 165 17.65 -10.17 -5.57
CA SER A 165 17.84 -8.72 -5.69
C SER A 165 16.85 -8.05 -6.65
N GLU A 166 16.37 -8.77 -7.67
CA GLU A 166 15.39 -8.26 -8.62
C GLU A 166 14.01 -8.09 -7.96
N ILE A 167 13.59 -9.11 -7.20
CA ILE A 167 12.35 -9.06 -6.43
C ILE A 167 12.45 -7.97 -5.35
N GLU A 168 13.56 -7.90 -4.61
CA GLU A 168 13.76 -6.88 -3.58
C GLU A 168 13.65 -5.46 -4.13
N LYS A 169 14.33 -5.16 -5.23
CA LYS A 169 14.24 -3.85 -5.90
C LYS A 169 12.79 -3.52 -6.26
N HIS A 170 12.07 -4.49 -6.80
CA HIS A 170 10.68 -4.31 -7.19
C HIS A 170 9.77 -4.07 -5.98
N LEU A 171 9.95 -4.83 -4.91
CA LEU A 171 9.17 -4.66 -3.68
C LEU A 171 9.38 -3.29 -3.03
N ILE A 172 10.63 -2.79 -3.02
CA ILE A 172 10.92 -1.45 -2.50
C ILE A 172 10.17 -0.38 -3.31
N MET A 173 10.15 -0.51 -4.64
CA MET A 173 9.48 0.46 -5.52
C MET A 173 7.95 0.47 -5.37
N HIS A 174 7.33 -0.67 -5.10
CA HIS A 174 5.87 -0.84 -5.03
C HIS A 174 5.35 -1.02 -3.60
N PHE A 175 6.21 -0.89 -2.61
CA PHE A 175 5.82 -1.11 -1.22
C PHE A 175 4.72 -0.15 -0.73
N PRO A 176 4.67 1.11 -1.15
CA PRO A 176 3.59 2.02 -0.77
C PRO A 176 2.20 1.47 -1.11
N GLU A 177 2.03 0.85 -2.29
CA GLU A 177 0.76 0.26 -2.72
C GLU A 177 0.41 -1.02 -1.96
N VAL A 178 1.42 -1.70 -1.41
CA VAL A 178 1.23 -2.99 -0.70
C VAL A 178 0.98 -2.82 0.80
N LYS A 179 1.30 -1.65 1.37
CA LYS A 179 1.16 -1.41 2.82
C LYS A 179 -0.25 -1.69 3.34
N GLU A 180 -1.28 -1.30 2.60
CA GLU A 180 -2.67 -1.53 2.98
C GLU A 180 -3.01 -3.02 3.05
N ALA A 181 -2.43 -3.82 2.15
CA ALA A 181 -2.66 -5.26 2.15
C ALA A 181 -2.18 -5.95 3.42
N LEU A 182 -1.21 -5.37 4.15
CA LEU A 182 -0.73 -5.94 5.41
C LEU A 182 -1.82 -6.00 6.49
N TYR A 183 -2.82 -5.12 6.41
CA TYR A 183 -3.98 -5.09 7.30
C TYR A 183 -5.17 -5.85 6.73
N SER A 184 -5.14 -6.23 5.46
CA SER A 184 -6.26 -6.90 4.81
C SER A 184 -6.39 -8.36 5.21
N LYS A 185 -7.60 -8.90 5.00
CA LYS A 185 -7.89 -10.33 5.12
C LYS A 185 -7.62 -11.07 3.81
N CYS A 186 -7.72 -10.37 2.68
CA CYS A 186 -7.40 -10.88 1.36
C CYS A 186 -6.95 -9.74 0.45
N ALA A 187 -6.02 -10.00 -0.45
CA ALA A 187 -5.62 -9.07 -1.50
C ALA A 187 -6.07 -9.58 -2.87
N ILE A 188 -6.57 -8.67 -3.72
CA ILE A 188 -6.75 -8.92 -5.15
C ILE A 188 -5.65 -8.16 -5.88
N LEU A 189 -4.86 -8.87 -6.68
CA LEU A 189 -3.85 -8.27 -7.56
C LEU A 189 -4.37 -8.27 -8.99
N VAL A 190 -4.40 -7.09 -9.58
CA VAL A 190 -4.78 -6.89 -10.99
C VAL A 190 -3.59 -6.33 -11.77
N GLU A 191 -3.58 -6.55 -13.08
CA GLU A 191 -2.43 -6.20 -13.91
C GLU A 191 -2.30 -4.69 -14.11
N GLY A 192 -3.43 -3.99 -14.32
CA GLY A 192 -3.42 -2.62 -14.76
C GLY A 192 -4.44 -1.70 -14.10
N GLU A 193 -4.40 -0.46 -14.59
CA GLU A 193 -5.24 0.63 -14.08
C GLU A 193 -6.72 0.46 -14.44
N THR A 194 -7.02 -0.22 -15.56
CA THR A 194 -8.39 -0.40 -16.03
C THR A 194 -9.17 -1.31 -15.08
N GLU A 195 -8.60 -2.46 -14.75
CA GLU A 195 -9.14 -3.38 -13.76
C GLU A 195 -9.25 -2.73 -12.38
N TYR A 196 -8.19 -2.02 -11.96
CA TYR A 196 -8.16 -1.32 -10.69
C TYR A 196 -9.31 -0.31 -10.57
N GLY A 197 -9.59 0.43 -11.66
CA GLY A 197 -10.70 1.39 -11.71
C GLY A 197 -12.09 0.73 -11.72
N ALA A 198 -12.23 -0.47 -12.31
CA ALA A 198 -13.53 -1.13 -12.51
C ALA A 198 -13.98 -2.00 -11.34
N PHE A 199 -13.05 -2.75 -10.72
CA PHE A 199 -13.37 -3.78 -9.74
C PHE A 199 -14.17 -3.31 -8.52
N PRO A 200 -13.91 -2.12 -7.91
CA PRO A 200 -14.72 -1.63 -6.81
C PRO A 200 -16.20 -1.45 -7.18
N TYR A 201 -16.47 -1.01 -8.40
CA TYR A 201 -17.83 -0.83 -8.93
C TYR A 201 -18.49 -2.17 -9.26
N PHE A 202 -17.75 -3.11 -9.84
CA PHE A 202 -18.26 -4.47 -10.05
C PHE A 202 -18.66 -5.13 -8.73
N ALA A 203 -17.80 -5.05 -7.72
CA ALA A 203 -18.09 -5.56 -6.40
C ALA A 203 -19.36 -4.92 -5.82
N HIS A 204 -19.48 -3.59 -5.91
CA HIS A 204 -20.66 -2.87 -5.45
C HIS A 204 -21.94 -3.35 -6.18
N THR A 205 -21.88 -3.50 -7.51
CA THR A 205 -23.01 -4.00 -8.34
C THR A 205 -23.39 -5.43 -7.97
N LEU A 206 -22.41 -6.25 -7.53
CA LEU A 206 -22.65 -7.60 -7.01
C LEU A 206 -23.15 -7.63 -5.55
N GLY A 207 -23.29 -6.47 -4.90
CA GLY A 207 -23.67 -6.35 -3.50
C GLY A 207 -22.53 -6.62 -2.51
N ILE A 208 -21.30 -6.59 -2.98
CA ILE A 208 -20.08 -6.84 -2.20
C ILE A 208 -19.34 -5.52 -1.93
N LYS A 209 -19.01 -5.25 -0.67
CA LYS A 209 -18.21 -4.10 -0.26
C LYS A 209 -16.84 -4.59 0.17
N PHE A 210 -15.78 -4.24 -0.55
CA PHE A 210 -14.42 -4.71 -0.26
C PHE A 210 -13.99 -4.36 1.16
N ASP A 211 -14.22 -3.13 1.60
CA ASP A 211 -13.86 -2.68 2.95
C ASP A 211 -14.54 -3.52 4.05
N TYR A 212 -15.80 -3.91 3.84
CA TYR A 212 -16.54 -4.71 4.80
C TYR A 212 -15.93 -6.11 4.98
N TYR A 213 -15.41 -6.68 3.91
CA TYR A 213 -14.73 -7.98 3.94
C TYR A 213 -13.24 -7.88 4.26
N GLY A 214 -12.68 -6.65 4.32
CA GLY A 214 -11.26 -6.44 4.49
C GLY A 214 -10.46 -6.90 3.27
N ILE A 215 -10.99 -6.65 2.06
CA ILE A 215 -10.33 -6.98 0.79
C ILE A 215 -9.61 -5.74 0.27
N CYS A 216 -8.30 -5.86 0.06
CA CYS A 216 -7.47 -4.84 -0.55
C CYS A 216 -7.28 -5.12 -2.04
N LEU A 217 -7.55 -4.13 -2.90
CA LEU A 217 -7.30 -4.22 -4.34
C LEU A 217 -5.99 -3.50 -4.67
N ILE A 218 -5.09 -4.18 -5.36
CA ILE A 218 -3.77 -3.66 -5.71
C ILE A 218 -3.58 -3.66 -7.22
N ASN A 219 -3.22 -2.51 -7.78
CA ASN A 219 -2.70 -2.40 -9.13
C ASN A 219 -1.21 -2.80 -9.14
N ALA A 220 -0.89 -3.91 -9.76
CA ALA A 220 0.49 -4.40 -9.83
C ALA A 220 1.35 -3.65 -10.86
N ARG A 221 0.74 -2.81 -11.71
CA ARG A 221 1.43 -2.05 -12.77
C ARG A 221 2.21 -2.94 -13.74
N GLY A 222 1.62 -4.06 -14.11
CA GLY A 222 2.12 -5.02 -15.08
C GLY A 222 2.18 -6.45 -14.59
N GLU A 223 2.08 -7.38 -15.52
CA GLU A 223 2.01 -8.82 -15.26
C GLU A 223 3.15 -9.37 -14.40
N SER A 224 4.38 -8.97 -14.72
CA SER A 224 5.59 -9.44 -14.02
C SER A 224 5.63 -9.03 -12.54
N SER A 225 4.89 -7.99 -12.17
CA SER A 225 4.81 -7.47 -10.82
C SER A 225 3.86 -8.27 -9.94
N ILE A 226 2.78 -8.82 -10.52
CA ILE A 226 1.78 -9.60 -9.78
C ILE A 226 2.45 -10.74 -9.00
N LEU A 227 3.29 -11.53 -9.67
CA LEU A 227 3.96 -12.66 -9.01
C LEU A 227 4.90 -12.22 -7.88
N LYS A 228 5.58 -11.09 -8.05
CA LYS A 228 6.53 -10.56 -7.07
C LYS A 228 5.78 -10.08 -5.81
N ILE A 229 4.70 -9.32 -6.00
CA ILE A 229 3.84 -8.89 -4.90
C ILE A 229 3.17 -10.10 -4.21
N ALA A 230 2.66 -11.06 -4.99
CA ALA A 230 2.05 -12.27 -4.45
C ALA A 230 3.03 -13.12 -3.60
N LYS A 231 4.32 -13.12 -3.93
CA LYS A 231 5.34 -13.78 -3.10
C LYS A 231 5.47 -13.09 -1.73
N LEU A 232 5.42 -11.77 -1.68
CA LEU A 232 5.49 -11.01 -0.43
C LEU A 232 4.24 -11.23 0.43
N THR A 233 3.05 -11.04 -0.15
CA THR A 233 1.78 -11.24 0.57
C THR A 233 1.65 -12.66 1.11
N LYS A 234 2.07 -13.67 0.33
CA LYS A 234 2.12 -15.07 0.78
C LYS A 234 3.05 -15.28 1.98
N ARG A 235 4.22 -14.63 2.02
CA ARG A 235 5.13 -14.71 3.16
C ARG A 235 4.54 -14.09 4.41
N PHE A 236 3.74 -13.03 4.27
CA PHE A 236 2.97 -12.45 5.36
C PHE A 236 1.66 -13.19 5.67
N HIS A 237 1.41 -14.35 5.04
CA HIS A 237 0.18 -15.13 5.21
C HIS A 237 -1.09 -14.33 4.90
N ILE A 238 -1.05 -13.53 3.84
CA ILE A 238 -2.21 -12.81 3.32
C ILE A 238 -2.74 -13.63 2.13
N PRO A 239 -3.97 -14.15 2.20
CA PRO A 239 -4.63 -14.76 1.05
C PRO A 239 -4.62 -13.78 -0.12
N THR A 240 -4.19 -14.25 -1.29
CA THR A 240 -4.01 -13.38 -2.45
C THR A 240 -4.60 -14.04 -3.68
N ILE A 241 -5.47 -13.30 -4.35
CA ILE A 241 -6.12 -13.66 -5.61
C ILE A 241 -5.47 -12.84 -6.72
N CYS A 242 -4.97 -13.49 -7.75
CA CYS A 242 -4.30 -12.86 -8.88
C CYS A 242 -5.15 -12.95 -10.13
N LEU A 243 -5.37 -11.84 -10.82
CA LEU A 243 -6.00 -11.79 -12.14
C LEU A 243 -4.96 -11.38 -13.17
N TYR A 244 -4.81 -12.17 -14.20
CA TYR A 244 -3.95 -11.93 -15.36
C TYR A 244 -4.78 -11.82 -16.64
N ASP A 245 -4.25 -11.09 -17.61
CA ASP A 245 -4.74 -11.20 -18.98
C ASP A 245 -4.44 -12.60 -19.54
N ARG A 246 -5.33 -13.10 -20.40
CA ARG A 246 -5.22 -14.46 -20.93
C ARG A 246 -4.02 -14.67 -21.86
N ASP A 247 -3.52 -13.63 -22.49
CA ASP A 247 -2.36 -13.71 -23.39
C ASP A 247 -1.05 -14.13 -22.70
N VAL A 248 -1.00 -14.03 -21.35
CA VAL A 248 0.13 -14.51 -20.53
C VAL A 248 -0.15 -15.86 -19.85
N MET A 249 -1.24 -16.52 -20.21
CA MET A 249 -1.64 -17.77 -19.60
C MET A 249 -0.60 -18.87 -19.85
N THR A 250 -0.13 -19.48 -18.75
CA THR A 250 0.75 -20.64 -18.80
C THR A 250 -0.06 -21.94 -18.59
N SER A 251 0.49 -23.09 -19.00
CA SER A 251 -0.13 -24.39 -18.78
C SER A 251 -0.26 -24.78 -17.30
N ASP A 252 0.52 -24.15 -16.42
CA ASP A 252 0.55 -24.45 -15.00
C ASP A 252 -0.63 -23.81 -14.26
N LYS A 253 -1.58 -24.62 -13.83
CA LYS A 253 -2.65 -24.17 -12.94
C LYS A 253 -2.08 -23.88 -11.56
N ARG A 254 -2.10 -22.63 -11.15
CA ARG A 254 -1.71 -22.19 -9.82
C ARG A 254 -2.95 -21.87 -8.98
N PRO A 255 -3.00 -22.25 -7.71
CA PRO A 255 -4.13 -21.88 -6.85
C PRO A 255 -4.23 -20.35 -6.72
N ASN A 256 -5.45 -19.85 -6.72
CA ASN A 256 -5.76 -18.41 -6.61
C ASN A 256 -5.25 -17.55 -7.77
N VAL A 257 -4.93 -18.15 -8.91
CA VAL A 257 -4.58 -17.45 -10.15
C VAL A 257 -5.72 -17.63 -11.15
N TYR A 258 -6.22 -16.53 -11.65
CA TYR A 258 -7.32 -16.43 -12.59
C TYR A 258 -6.87 -15.66 -13.82
N TYR A 259 -7.59 -15.87 -14.91
CA TYR A 259 -7.32 -15.23 -16.19
C TYR A 259 -8.62 -14.65 -16.74
N THR A 260 -8.51 -13.60 -17.55
CA THR A 260 -9.62 -13.10 -18.36
C THR A 260 -10.17 -14.19 -19.28
N ASP A 261 -11.44 -14.12 -19.65
CA ASP A 261 -12.08 -15.08 -20.56
C ASP A 261 -11.59 -14.88 -21.99
N GLY A 262 -11.48 -13.61 -22.44
CA GLY A 262 -10.85 -13.21 -23.69
C GLY A 262 -9.36 -12.86 -23.49
N ILE A 263 -8.78 -12.21 -24.49
CA ILE A 263 -7.35 -11.88 -24.54
C ILE A 263 -6.90 -10.90 -23.44
N CYS A 264 -7.83 -10.02 -22.97
CA CYS A 264 -7.60 -9.05 -21.91
C CYS A 264 -8.92 -8.48 -21.39
N PHE A 265 -8.86 -7.66 -20.34
CA PHE A 265 -10.01 -7.01 -19.69
C PHE A 265 -10.97 -6.34 -20.68
N GLU A 266 -10.46 -5.51 -21.58
CA GLU A 266 -11.31 -4.74 -22.51
C GLU A 266 -12.08 -5.66 -23.46
N MET A 267 -11.49 -6.78 -23.87
CA MET A 267 -12.16 -7.76 -24.72
C MET A 267 -13.29 -8.45 -23.97
N ASP A 268 -13.06 -8.84 -22.72
CA ASP A 268 -14.10 -9.46 -21.88
C ASP A 268 -15.31 -8.55 -21.74
N VAL A 269 -15.09 -7.25 -21.50
CA VAL A 269 -16.17 -6.24 -21.39
C VAL A 269 -16.95 -6.14 -22.71
N VAL A 270 -16.24 -6.05 -23.84
CA VAL A 270 -16.88 -5.94 -25.17
C VAL A 270 -17.71 -7.19 -25.47
N GLN A 271 -17.14 -8.38 -25.27
CA GLN A 271 -17.81 -9.64 -25.53
C GLN A 271 -19.03 -9.83 -24.63
N ALA A 272 -18.90 -9.56 -23.33
CA ALA A 272 -20.01 -9.67 -22.39
C ALA A 272 -21.20 -8.75 -22.74
N CYS A 273 -20.93 -7.53 -23.21
CA CYS A 273 -21.98 -6.62 -23.69
C CYS A 273 -22.59 -7.09 -25.01
N LEU A 274 -21.76 -7.52 -25.97
CA LEU A 274 -22.24 -7.95 -27.28
C LEU A 274 -23.06 -9.24 -27.23
N ASP A 275 -22.67 -10.20 -26.36
CA ASP A 275 -23.40 -11.46 -26.15
C ASP A 275 -24.82 -11.23 -25.64
N LYS A 276 -25.04 -10.14 -24.94
CA LYS A 276 -26.35 -9.74 -24.40
C LYS A 276 -27.07 -8.67 -25.23
N ASN A 277 -26.54 -8.37 -26.43
CA ASN A 277 -27.02 -7.30 -27.29
C ASN A 277 -27.07 -5.92 -26.63
N ARG A 278 -26.14 -5.64 -25.71
CA ARG A 278 -26.06 -4.41 -24.92
C ARG A 278 -25.03 -3.42 -25.50
N ILE A 279 -25.11 -3.17 -26.81
CA ILE A 279 -24.30 -2.13 -27.47
C ILE A 279 -24.55 -0.73 -26.87
N ASP A 280 -25.78 -0.51 -26.37
CA ASP A 280 -26.15 0.71 -25.66
C ASP A 280 -25.27 0.99 -24.45
N VAL A 281 -24.85 -0.04 -23.71
CA VAL A 281 -23.94 0.07 -22.56
C VAL A 281 -22.54 0.51 -23.03
N LEU A 282 -21.99 -0.13 -24.07
CA LEU A 282 -20.70 0.26 -24.65
C LEU A 282 -20.72 1.73 -25.14
N ASN A 283 -21.81 2.15 -25.79
CA ASN A 283 -21.96 3.54 -26.19
C ASN A 283 -22.00 4.50 -25.00
N ARG A 284 -22.70 4.15 -23.91
CA ARG A 284 -22.71 4.98 -22.67
C ARG A 284 -21.32 5.13 -22.10
N ILE A 285 -20.53 4.07 -22.02
CA ILE A 285 -19.14 4.11 -21.56
C ILE A 285 -18.35 5.13 -22.39
N ILE A 286 -18.44 5.02 -23.71
CA ILE A 286 -17.71 5.90 -24.63
C ILE A 286 -18.15 7.35 -24.48
N HIS A 287 -19.45 7.61 -24.47
CA HIS A 287 -19.98 8.96 -24.32
C HIS A 287 -19.67 9.61 -22.97
N SER A 288 -19.55 8.82 -21.90
CA SER A 288 -19.15 9.36 -20.58
C SER A 288 -17.71 9.88 -20.54
N ILE A 289 -16.89 9.45 -21.48
CA ILE A 289 -15.46 9.86 -21.58
C ILE A 289 -15.28 10.95 -22.64
N ASP A 290 -15.93 10.80 -23.79
CA ASP A 290 -15.79 11.68 -24.93
C ASP A 290 -17.13 11.83 -25.67
N GLU A 291 -17.82 12.92 -25.39
CA GLU A 291 -19.11 13.23 -25.98
C GLU A 291 -19.04 13.41 -27.52
N SER A 292 -17.85 13.70 -28.06
CA SER A 292 -17.69 14.10 -29.45
C SER A 292 -17.30 12.96 -30.38
N SER A 293 -16.67 11.87 -29.92
CA SER A 293 -15.90 11.16 -30.89
C SER A 293 -16.33 9.74 -31.21
N GLY A 294 -16.52 8.85 -30.39
CA GLY A 294 -16.70 7.45 -30.80
C GLY A 294 -15.95 7.08 -32.13
N VAL A 295 -14.84 7.80 -32.44
CA VAL A 295 -14.06 7.62 -33.66
C VAL A 295 -12.89 6.72 -33.38
N VAL A 296 -12.81 5.59 -34.07
CA VAL A 296 -11.66 4.71 -34.05
C VAL A 296 -10.74 5.10 -35.20
N ASN A 297 -9.69 5.83 -34.88
CA ASN A 297 -8.70 6.31 -35.85
C ASN A 297 -7.64 5.22 -36.16
N SER A 298 -6.76 5.51 -37.12
CA SER A 298 -5.72 4.57 -37.57
C SER A 298 -4.73 4.16 -36.46
N ALA A 299 -4.50 5.01 -35.47
CA ALA A 299 -3.62 4.69 -34.33
C ALA A 299 -4.26 3.64 -33.41
N LEU A 300 -5.54 3.80 -33.10
CA LEU A 300 -6.32 2.83 -32.31
C LEU A 300 -6.46 1.49 -33.06
N VAL A 301 -6.76 1.54 -34.36
CA VAL A 301 -6.79 0.33 -35.21
C VAL A 301 -5.44 -0.39 -35.21
N LYS A 302 -4.33 0.35 -35.30
CA LYS A 302 -2.99 -0.24 -35.26
C LYS A 302 -2.72 -0.95 -33.94
N LYS A 303 -3.01 -0.29 -32.81
CA LYS A 303 -2.83 -0.90 -31.47
C LYS A 303 -3.66 -2.17 -31.29
N ALA A 304 -4.94 -2.12 -31.65
CA ALA A 304 -5.84 -3.27 -31.56
C ALA A 304 -5.40 -4.41 -32.47
N GLY A 305 -5.06 -4.10 -33.73
CA GLY A 305 -4.57 -5.09 -34.68
C GLY A 305 -3.31 -5.80 -34.21
N GLN A 306 -2.38 -5.08 -33.58
CA GLN A 306 -1.18 -5.67 -32.97
C GLN A 306 -1.53 -6.61 -31.80
N LYS A 307 -2.42 -6.19 -30.90
CA LYS A 307 -2.85 -7.02 -29.76
C LYS A 307 -3.61 -8.28 -30.19
N LEU A 308 -4.46 -8.16 -31.21
CA LEU A 308 -5.29 -9.26 -31.69
C LEU A 308 -4.63 -10.13 -32.78
N GLY A 309 -3.44 -9.73 -33.25
CA GLY A 309 -2.76 -10.44 -34.35
C GLY A 309 -3.50 -10.38 -35.71
N VAL A 310 -4.30 -9.32 -35.96
CA VAL A 310 -5.09 -9.19 -37.19
C VAL A 310 -4.52 -8.12 -38.13
N ASP A 311 -4.70 -8.31 -39.45
CA ASP A 311 -4.25 -7.31 -40.43
C ASP A 311 -5.10 -6.04 -40.33
N ARG A 312 -4.45 -4.93 -39.96
CA ARG A 312 -5.05 -3.61 -39.84
C ARG A 312 -5.70 -3.11 -41.15
N ARG A 313 -5.28 -3.61 -42.32
CA ARG A 313 -5.84 -3.19 -43.62
C ARG A 313 -7.29 -3.60 -43.77
N ALA A 314 -7.74 -4.64 -43.07
CA ALA A 314 -9.13 -5.06 -43.05
C ALA A 314 -10.04 -4.10 -42.26
N TYR A 315 -9.46 -3.20 -41.45
CA TYR A 315 -10.19 -2.34 -40.53
C TYR A 315 -9.80 -0.86 -40.74
N PRO A 316 -10.43 -0.15 -41.71
CA PRO A 316 -10.20 1.28 -41.89
C PRO A 316 -10.70 2.11 -40.71
N SER A 317 -10.16 3.34 -40.53
CA SER A 317 -10.70 4.27 -39.52
C SER A 317 -12.19 4.50 -39.72
N ARG A 318 -12.97 4.42 -38.62
CA ARG A 318 -14.44 4.46 -38.70
C ARG A 318 -15.05 5.03 -37.42
N LYS A 319 -16.22 5.69 -37.55
CA LYS A 319 -17.05 6.02 -36.39
C LYS A 319 -17.82 4.78 -35.94
N LEU A 320 -17.92 4.56 -34.64
CA LEU A 320 -18.67 3.44 -34.06
C LEU A 320 -20.13 3.44 -34.47
N SER A 321 -20.74 4.62 -34.60
CA SER A 321 -22.12 4.79 -35.09
C SER A 321 -22.35 4.28 -36.52
N ASN A 322 -21.30 4.17 -37.33
CA ASN A 322 -21.35 3.73 -38.72
C ASN A 322 -21.15 2.21 -38.88
N ILE A 323 -21.03 1.48 -37.78
CA ILE A 323 -20.85 0.02 -37.81
C ILE A 323 -22.21 -0.63 -37.79
N SER A 324 -22.43 -1.56 -38.71
CA SER A 324 -23.68 -2.34 -38.74
C SER A 324 -23.84 -3.16 -37.47
N LYS A 325 -24.98 -3.06 -36.80
CA LYS A 325 -25.33 -3.89 -35.64
C LYS A 325 -25.35 -5.39 -35.92
N ARG A 326 -25.40 -5.78 -37.20
CA ARG A 326 -25.39 -7.19 -37.66
C ARG A 326 -23.96 -7.72 -37.85
N ASP A 327 -22.96 -6.83 -37.94
CA ASP A 327 -21.56 -7.21 -38.15
C ASP A 327 -20.87 -7.35 -36.79
N ARG A 328 -21.07 -8.51 -36.18
CA ARG A 328 -20.49 -8.85 -34.87
C ARG A 328 -18.97 -8.69 -34.84
N ARG A 329 -18.26 -9.09 -35.88
CA ARG A 329 -16.81 -9.02 -35.95
C ARG A 329 -16.29 -7.57 -35.97
N ALA A 330 -16.96 -6.73 -36.77
CA ALA A 330 -16.63 -5.32 -36.82
C ALA A 330 -16.94 -4.63 -35.47
N LEU A 331 -18.08 -4.90 -34.86
CA LEU A 331 -18.43 -4.37 -33.55
C LEU A 331 -17.38 -4.76 -32.51
N GLU A 332 -17.05 -6.03 -32.40
CA GLU A 332 -16.04 -6.54 -31.45
C GLU A 332 -14.70 -5.85 -31.65
N PHE A 333 -14.19 -5.80 -32.88
CA PHE A 333 -12.92 -5.16 -33.19
C PHE A 333 -12.90 -3.66 -32.85
N TYR A 334 -13.90 -2.89 -33.29
CA TYR A 334 -13.87 -1.44 -33.15
C TYR A 334 -14.15 -0.97 -31.70
N TYR A 335 -15.06 -1.62 -30.98
CA TYR A 335 -15.28 -1.32 -29.56
C TYR A 335 -14.07 -1.70 -28.73
N PHE A 336 -13.47 -2.87 -29.02
CA PHE A 336 -12.20 -3.25 -28.43
C PHE A 336 -11.09 -2.22 -28.72
N ALA A 337 -10.92 -1.83 -29.99
CA ALA A 337 -9.91 -0.87 -30.39
C ALA A 337 -10.05 0.47 -29.65
N TRP A 338 -11.28 0.91 -29.44
CA TRP A 338 -11.55 2.15 -28.70
C TRP A 338 -11.21 1.98 -27.22
N LEU A 339 -11.71 0.96 -26.54
CA LEU A 339 -11.46 0.72 -25.11
C LEU A 339 -9.98 0.48 -24.84
N TYR A 340 -9.36 -0.45 -25.57
CA TYR A 340 -7.96 -0.81 -25.40
C TYR A 340 -7.00 0.34 -25.72
N GLY A 341 -7.36 1.16 -26.69
CA GLY A 341 -6.55 2.32 -27.05
C GLY A 341 -6.59 3.45 -26.03
N ASN A 342 -7.65 3.55 -25.26
CA ASN A 342 -7.90 4.56 -24.23
C ASN A 342 -7.85 3.99 -22.81
N LYS A 343 -7.35 2.76 -22.64
CA LYS A 343 -7.30 2.09 -21.34
C LYS A 343 -6.67 2.95 -20.23
N GLY A 344 -7.09 2.72 -18.99
CA GLY A 344 -6.65 3.44 -17.80
C GLY A 344 -7.75 3.51 -16.74
N VAL A 345 -7.43 4.09 -15.60
CA VAL A 345 -8.32 4.12 -14.43
C VAL A 345 -9.68 4.77 -14.72
N ILE A 346 -9.72 5.82 -15.55
CA ILE A 346 -10.96 6.53 -15.91
C ILE A 346 -11.88 5.62 -16.75
N ILE A 347 -11.32 4.90 -17.73
CA ILE A 347 -12.05 3.92 -18.52
C ILE A 347 -12.56 2.78 -17.62
N GLY A 348 -11.71 2.28 -16.73
CA GLY A 348 -12.09 1.25 -15.76
C GLY A 348 -13.29 1.68 -14.92
N ARG A 349 -13.25 2.89 -14.38
CA ARG A 349 -14.36 3.47 -13.64
C ARG A 349 -15.63 3.56 -14.47
N ALA A 350 -15.56 4.11 -15.68
CA ALA A 350 -16.70 4.26 -16.57
C ALA A 350 -17.34 2.89 -16.92
N VAL A 351 -16.51 1.87 -17.16
CA VAL A 351 -16.94 0.48 -17.35
C VAL A 351 -17.62 -0.04 -16.09
N GLY A 352 -17.00 0.16 -14.93
CA GLY A 352 -17.53 -0.31 -13.65
C GLY A 352 -18.89 0.29 -13.30
N GLU A 353 -19.08 1.59 -13.56
CA GLU A 353 -20.34 2.31 -13.32
C GLU A 353 -21.44 1.92 -14.34
N ALA A 354 -21.08 1.55 -15.55
CA ALA A 354 -22.04 1.29 -16.62
C ALA A 354 -22.60 -0.13 -16.65
N LEU A 355 -21.81 -1.14 -16.22
CA LEU A 355 -22.20 -2.55 -16.29
C LEU A 355 -23.16 -2.93 -15.17
N SER A 356 -24.27 -3.56 -15.53
CA SER A 356 -25.14 -4.25 -14.58
C SER A 356 -24.57 -5.63 -14.22
N LYS A 357 -25.21 -6.28 -13.23
CA LYS A 357 -24.79 -7.61 -12.77
C LYS A 357 -24.71 -8.65 -13.89
N GLU A 358 -25.56 -8.53 -14.89
CA GLU A 358 -25.60 -9.46 -16.01
C GLU A 358 -24.43 -9.24 -16.98
N GLU A 359 -24.00 -7.99 -17.20
CA GLU A 359 -22.94 -7.66 -18.15
C GLU A 359 -21.54 -7.79 -17.57
N ILE A 360 -21.36 -7.86 -16.23
CA ILE A 360 -20.04 -8.12 -15.65
C ILE A 360 -19.55 -9.49 -16.13
N PRO A 361 -18.34 -9.59 -16.72
CA PRO A 361 -17.74 -10.86 -17.16
C PRO A 361 -17.65 -11.89 -16.03
N ASP A 362 -17.82 -13.17 -16.35
CA ASP A 362 -17.86 -14.22 -15.34
C ASP A 362 -16.48 -14.47 -14.71
N SER A 363 -15.39 -14.24 -15.43
CA SER A 363 -14.03 -14.23 -14.89
C SER A 363 -13.90 -13.23 -13.72
N PHE A 364 -14.44 -12.02 -13.86
CA PHE A 364 -14.33 -10.97 -12.83
C PHE A 364 -15.23 -11.27 -11.63
N LYS A 365 -16.46 -11.78 -11.87
CA LYS A 365 -17.33 -12.28 -10.78
C LYS A 365 -16.61 -13.36 -9.96
N THR A 366 -15.97 -14.30 -10.66
CA THR A 366 -15.25 -15.41 -10.04
C THR A 366 -14.12 -14.90 -9.14
N VAL A 367 -13.32 -13.95 -9.62
CA VAL A 367 -12.24 -13.33 -8.84
C VAL A 367 -12.77 -12.65 -7.58
N ILE A 368 -13.84 -11.85 -7.72
CA ILE A 368 -14.45 -11.13 -6.58
C ILE A 368 -15.01 -12.13 -5.55
N HIS A 369 -15.72 -13.17 -5.97
CA HIS A 369 -16.26 -14.18 -5.07
C HIS A 369 -15.15 -15.04 -4.43
N ALA A 370 -14.09 -15.35 -5.16
CA ALA A 370 -12.92 -16.05 -4.61
C ALA A 370 -12.24 -15.23 -3.51
N ALA A 371 -12.14 -13.91 -3.69
CA ALA A 371 -11.59 -13.03 -2.67
C ALA A 371 -12.47 -12.95 -1.41
N VAL A 372 -13.80 -12.88 -1.57
CA VAL A 372 -14.74 -12.94 -0.43
C VAL A 372 -14.59 -14.28 0.31
N SER A 373 -14.56 -15.39 -0.41
CA SER A 373 -14.38 -16.71 0.20
C SER A 373 -13.04 -16.80 0.97
N ALA A 374 -11.96 -16.27 0.40
CA ALA A 374 -10.66 -16.26 1.04
C ALA A 374 -10.58 -15.34 2.26
N ALA A 375 -11.38 -14.27 2.30
CA ALA A 375 -11.43 -13.32 3.40
C ALA A 375 -12.31 -13.79 4.58
N THR A 376 -13.24 -14.73 4.32
CA THR A 376 -14.21 -15.23 5.32
C THR A 376 -13.90 -16.62 5.84
N GLY A 377 -13.08 -17.40 5.16
CA GLY A 377 -12.65 -18.76 5.53
C GLY A 377 -11.35 -18.77 6.23
#